data_e8988420c8b83ccb8ab9677a5cb19705
#
_entry.id   e8988420c8b83ccb8ab9677a5cb19705
#
_cell.length_a   1.000
_cell.length_b   1.000
_cell.length_c   1.000
_cell.angle_alpha   90.00
_cell.angle_beta   90.00
_cell.angle_gamma   90.00
#
_symmetry.space_group_name_H-M   'P 1'
#
loop_
_entity.id
_entity.type
_entity.pdbx_description
1 polymer ?
#
loop_
_entity_poly.entity_id
_entity_poly.type
_entity_poly.pdbx_seq_one_letter_code
_entity_poly.pdbx_strand_id
1 'polypeptide(L)'
;DSLANDDSLTDDQKKQVKELQKQLSDAQQQEKQQEENSQKKAEQRDAFSKKMDELESDDLKISSAENQEDELAMTASSFEQWDNLLSEMYDYLATVLNADQYASEEASYKQWVQERDSGAENAAKETEDDTAKQLASYSFKQSYTKTHCYKLLDLMN
;
A
#
# COMPACT_ATOMS: atom_id res chain seq x y z
N ASP A 1 -41.69 9.09 8.33
CA ASP A 1 -42.28 10.41 8.60
C ASP A 1 -43.75 10.32 9.02
N SER A 2 -44.55 9.35 8.49
CA SER A 2 -45.96 9.23 8.78
C SER A 2 -46.28 8.88 10.24
N LEU A 3 -45.46 8.00 10.88
CA LEU A 3 -45.69 7.57 12.26
C LEU A 3 -45.50 8.70 13.28
N ALA A 4 -44.55 9.60 13.06
CA ALA A 4 -44.27 10.72 13.96
C ALA A 4 -45.42 11.75 13.98
N ASN A 5 -46.30 11.75 12.96
CA ASN A 5 -47.41 12.66 12.80
C ASN A 5 -48.77 11.98 13.01
N ASP A 6 -48.80 10.74 13.49
CA ASP A 6 -50.04 10.01 13.78
C ASP A 6 -50.70 10.61 15.05
N ASP A 7 -51.90 11.14 14.91
CA ASP A 7 -52.66 11.77 16.00
C ASP A 7 -53.07 10.80 17.11
N SER A 8 -52.97 9.48 16.86
CA SER A 8 -53.24 8.46 17.89
C SER A 8 -52.11 8.31 18.92
N LEU A 9 -50.94 8.88 18.68
CA LEU A 9 -49.79 8.82 19.57
C LEU A 9 -49.76 9.96 20.57
N THR A 10 -49.27 9.70 21.77
CA THR A 10 -48.95 10.73 22.76
C THR A 10 -47.74 11.55 22.31
N ASP A 11 -47.56 12.76 22.89
CA ASP A 11 -46.41 13.60 22.62
C ASP A 11 -45.10 12.91 22.92
N ASP A 12 -45.03 12.14 24.02
CA ASP A 12 -43.84 11.37 24.40
C ASP A 12 -43.57 10.25 23.39
N GLN A 13 -44.61 9.56 22.92
CA GLN A 13 -44.51 8.53 21.89
C GLN A 13 -44.01 9.10 20.56
N LYS A 14 -44.56 10.27 20.15
CA LYS A 14 -44.11 10.97 18.94
C LYS A 14 -42.63 11.35 19.02
N LYS A 15 -42.20 11.80 20.20
CA LYS A 15 -40.78 12.13 20.44
C LYS A 15 -39.89 10.91 20.33
N GLN A 16 -40.32 9.76 20.91
CA GLN A 16 -39.58 8.50 20.81
C GLN A 16 -39.47 8.00 19.37
N VAL A 17 -40.57 8.11 18.59
CA VAL A 17 -40.56 7.73 17.17
C VAL A 17 -39.59 8.59 16.38
N LYS A 18 -39.57 9.91 16.60
CA LYS A 18 -38.60 10.81 15.94
C LYS A 18 -37.17 10.45 16.29
N GLU A 19 -36.88 10.13 17.54
CA GLU A 19 -35.54 9.74 18.00
C GLU A 19 -35.11 8.43 17.35
N LEU A 20 -36.00 7.44 17.29
CA LEU A 20 -35.73 6.17 16.63
C LEU A 20 -35.49 6.33 15.13
N GLN A 21 -36.28 7.18 14.47
CA GLN A 21 -36.09 7.48 13.05
C GLN A 21 -34.73 8.15 12.79
N LYS A 22 -34.33 9.06 13.68
CA LYS A 22 -33.03 9.71 13.60
C LYS A 22 -31.90 8.69 13.79
N GLN A 23 -31.99 7.82 14.80
CA GLN A 23 -31.02 6.78 15.06
C GLN A 23 -30.88 5.83 13.86
N LEU A 24 -31.99 5.45 13.25
CA LEU A 24 -31.99 4.60 12.07
C LEU A 24 -31.34 5.28 10.88
N SER A 25 -31.63 6.55 10.64
CA SER A 25 -31.03 7.35 9.58
C SER A 25 -29.51 7.47 9.77
N ASP A 26 -29.07 7.77 11.00
CA ASP A 26 -27.67 7.87 11.35
C ASP A 26 -26.94 6.53 11.14
N ALA A 27 -27.57 5.42 11.56
CA ALA A 27 -27.02 4.07 11.36
C ALA A 27 -26.89 3.72 9.88
N GLN A 28 -27.89 4.04 9.07
CA GLN A 28 -27.87 3.83 7.62
C GLN A 28 -26.76 4.65 6.94
N GLN A 29 -26.57 5.90 7.37
CA GLN A 29 -25.49 6.75 6.86
C GLN A 29 -24.11 6.18 7.23
N GLN A 30 -23.95 5.66 8.45
CA GLN A 30 -22.70 5.03 8.90
C GLN A 30 -22.39 3.78 8.08
N GLU A 31 -23.39 2.93 7.84
CA GLU A 31 -23.23 1.73 7.00
C GLU A 31 -22.79 2.10 5.58
N LYS A 32 -23.44 3.11 4.98
CA LYS A 32 -23.11 3.59 3.66
C LYS A 32 -21.67 4.13 3.59
N GLN A 33 -21.28 4.89 4.61
CA GLN A 33 -19.90 5.42 4.70
C GLN A 33 -18.87 4.30 4.83
N GLN A 34 -19.17 3.26 5.62
CA GLN A 34 -18.28 2.09 5.76
C GLN A 34 -18.14 1.32 4.45
N GLU A 35 -19.24 1.14 3.71
CA GLU A 35 -19.22 0.49 2.39
C GLU A 35 -18.37 1.29 1.40
N GLU A 36 -18.55 2.62 1.34
CA GLU A 36 -17.77 3.50 0.48
C GLU A 36 -16.28 3.44 0.83
N ASN A 37 -15.94 3.44 2.12
CA ASN A 37 -14.55 3.33 2.59
C ASN A 37 -13.94 1.98 2.22
N SER A 38 -14.71 0.89 2.37
CA SER A 38 -14.26 -0.47 1.99
C SER A 38 -14.00 -0.57 0.49
N GLN A 39 -14.89 0.02 -0.34
CA GLN A 39 -14.70 0.07 -1.78
C GLN A 39 -13.45 0.86 -2.18
N LYS A 40 -13.20 2.01 -1.56
CA LYS A 40 -12.01 2.82 -1.81
C LYS A 40 -10.73 2.07 -1.46
N LYS A 41 -10.72 1.32 -0.35
CA LYS A 41 -9.58 0.49 0.03
C LYS A 41 -9.31 -0.61 -0.99
N ALA A 42 -10.38 -1.30 -1.44
CA ALA A 42 -10.26 -2.35 -2.45
C ALA A 42 -9.75 -1.79 -3.78
N GLU A 43 -10.27 -0.65 -4.23
CA GLU A 43 -9.84 0.03 -5.44
C GLU A 43 -8.37 0.45 -5.37
N GLN A 44 -7.93 0.97 -4.23
CA GLN A 44 -6.54 1.38 -4.03
C GLN A 44 -5.61 0.18 -4.01
N ARG A 45 -5.99 -0.90 -3.34
CA ARG A 45 -5.25 -2.16 -3.34
C ARG A 45 -5.11 -2.72 -4.76
N ASP A 46 -6.20 -2.73 -5.51
CA ASP A 46 -6.20 -3.19 -6.90
C ASP A 46 -5.33 -2.32 -7.80
N ALA A 47 -5.33 -1.00 -7.58
CA ALA A 47 -4.46 -0.07 -8.31
C ALA A 47 -2.98 -0.36 -8.05
N PHE A 48 -2.59 -0.62 -6.81
CA PHE A 48 -1.22 -1.02 -6.46
C PHE A 48 -0.85 -2.37 -7.07
N SER A 49 -1.75 -3.35 -6.97
CA SER A 49 -1.55 -4.68 -7.56
C SER A 49 -1.31 -4.58 -9.07
N LYS A 50 -2.09 -3.75 -9.76
CA LYS A 50 -1.93 -3.51 -11.19
C LYS A 50 -0.58 -2.89 -11.53
N LYS A 51 -0.15 -1.88 -10.76
CA LYS A 51 1.19 -1.29 -10.94
C LYS A 51 2.29 -2.32 -10.73
N MET A 52 2.13 -3.19 -9.74
CA MET A 52 3.10 -4.26 -9.48
C MET A 52 3.17 -5.24 -10.64
N ASP A 53 2.03 -5.62 -11.23
CA ASP A 53 1.99 -6.47 -12.42
C ASP A 53 2.69 -5.82 -13.61
N GLU A 54 2.51 -4.52 -13.81
CA GLU A 54 3.20 -3.76 -14.86
C GLU A 54 4.71 -3.76 -14.65
N LEU A 55 5.18 -3.55 -13.41
CA LEU A 55 6.60 -3.58 -13.07
C LEU A 55 7.19 -4.99 -13.23
N GLU A 56 6.45 -6.03 -12.84
CA GLU A 56 6.86 -7.42 -13.07
C GLU A 56 7.02 -7.72 -14.56
N SER A 57 6.10 -7.23 -15.38
CA SER A 57 6.18 -7.38 -16.84
C SER A 57 7.42 -6.69 -17.42
N ASP A 58 7.74 -5.49 -16.92
CA ASP A 58 8.96 -4.78 -17.32
C ASP A 58 10.23 -5.50 -16.84
N ASP A 59 10.20 -6.09 -15.65
CA ASP A 59 11.34 -6.84 -15.09
C ASP A 59 11.69 -8.07 -15.93
N LEU A 60 10.72 -8.70 -16.57
CA LEU A 60 10.98 -9.82 -17.48
C LEU A 60 11.87 -9.42 -18.66
N LYS A 61 11.87 -8.15 -19.05
CA LYS A 61 12.70 -7.64 -20.15
C LYS A 61 14.18 -7.56 -19.78
N ILE A 62 14.51 -7.55 -18.48
CA ILE A 62 15.91 -7.48 -18.02
C ILE A 62 16.72 -8.67 -18.51
N SER A 63 16.11 -9.85 -18.61
CA SER A 63 16.75 -11.05 -19.10
C SER A 63 17.15 -10.96 -20.58
N SER A 64 16.62 -10.00 -21.33
CA SER A 64 16.95 -9.75 -22.74
C SER A 64 18.01 -8.66 -22.92
N ALA A 65 18.65 -8.19 -21.84
CA ALA A 65 19.74 -7.23 -21.91
C ALA A 65 20.90 -7.79 -22.76
N GLU A 66 21.46 -6.95 -23.64
CA GLU A 66 22.50 -7.38 -24.58
C GLU A 66 23.87 -7.56 -23.92
N ASN A 67 24.12 -6.84 -22.83
CA ASN A 67 25.36 -6.88 -22.10
C ASN A 67 25.14 -6.51 -20.62
N GLN A 68 26.19 -6.61 -19.82
CA GLN A 68 26.12 -6.35 -18.38
C GLN A 68 25.81 -4.88 -18.05
N GLU A 69 26.25 -3.94 -18.88
CA GLU A 69 25.97 -2.51 -18.70
C GLU A 69 24.49 -2.21 -18.92
N ASP A 70 23.87 -2.81 -19.94
CA ASP A 70 22.44 -2.71 -20.20
C ASP A 70 21.63 -3.36 -19.09
N GLU A 71 22.05 -4.52 -18.61
CA GLU A 71 21.43 -5.20 -17.48
C GLU A 71 21.48 -4.33 -16.22
N LEU A 72 22.62 -3.69 -15.96
CA LEU A 72 22.77 -2.76 -14.84
C LEU A 72 21.80 -1.58 -14.94
N ALA A 73 21.72 -0.96 -16.12
CA ALA A 73 20.82 0.18 -16.34
C ALA A 73 19.35 -0.21 -16.17
N MET A 74 18.94 -1.35 -16.69
CA MET A 74 17.58 -1.86 -16.57
C MET A 74 17.24 -2.24 -15.12
N THR A 75 18.16 -2.87 -14.41
CA THR A 75 17.98 -3.27 -13.01
C THR A 75 17.91 -2.05 -12.09
N ALA A 76 18.75 -1.06 -12.30
CA ALA A 76 18.74 0.19 -11.54
C ALA A 76 17.40 0.93 -11.76
N SER A 77 16.93 1.00 -13.00
CA SER A 77 15.63 1.60 -13.33
C SER A 77 14.48 0.84 -12.67
N SER A 78 14.52 -0.49 -12.70
CA SER A 78 13.52 -1.33 -12.02
C SER A 78 13.50 -1.06 -10.53
N PHE A 79 14.67 -1.03 -9.89
CA PHE A 79 14.76 -0.71 -8.46
C PHE A 79 14.11 0.64 -8.14
N GLU A 80 14.41 1.68 -8.90
CA GLU A 80 13.83 3.02 -8.68
C GLU A 80 12.31 2.98 -8.79
N GLN A 81 11.76 2.25 -9.75
CA GLN A 81 10.31 2.13 -9.92
C GLN A 81 9.65 1.40 -8.76
N TRP A 82 10.24 0.30 -8.28
CA TRP A 82 9.74 -0.41 -7.10
C TRP A 82 9.87 0.43 -5.83
N ASP A 83 10.95 1.18 -5.69
CA ASP A 83 11.16 2.05 -4.53
C ASP A 83 10.16 3.22 -4.52
N ASN A 84 9.86 3.81 -5.68
CA ASN A 84 8.82 4.83 -5.81
C ASN A 84 7.44 4.26 -5.47
N LEU A 85 7.14 3.06 -5.93
CA LEU A 85 5.88 2.38 -5.59
C LEU A 85 5.79 2.12 -4.08
N LEU A 86 6.88 1.68 -3.47
CA LEU A 86 6.95 1.48 -2.02
C LEU A 86 6.62 2.77 -1.26
N SER A 87 7.17 3.90 -1.68
CA SER A 87 6.88 5.21 -1.10
C SER A 87 5.40 5.58 -1.22
N GLU A 88 4.80 5.34 -2.40
CA GLU A 88 3.36 5.58 -2.61
C GLU A 88 2.50 4.71 -1.68
N MET A 89 2.90 3.46 -1.49
CA MET A 89 2.19 2.53 -0.60
C MET A 89 2.26 2.99 0.86
N TYR A 90 3.42 3.46 1.32
CA TYR A 90 3.55 4.03 2.67
C TYR A 90 2.76 5.32 2.83
N ASP A 91 2.73 6.19 1.82
CA ASP A 91 1.90 7.40 1.85
C ASP A 91 0.42 7.05 2.00
N TYR A 92 -0.04 6.02 1.31
CA TYR A 92 -1.40 5.52 1.45
C TYR A 92 -1.65 4.95 2.86
N LEU A 93 -0.73 4.15 3.40
CA LEU A 93 -0.86 3.59 4.75
C LEU A 93 -0.95 4.67 5.81
N ALA A 94 -0.27 5.81 5.63
CA ALA A 94 -0.38 6.96 6.51
C ALA A 94 -1.80 7.52 6.58
N THR A 95 -2.61 7.33 5.55
CA THR A 95 -4.01 7.79 5.51
C THR A 95 -4.99 6.83 6.15
N VAL A 96 -4.67 5.54 6.25
CA VAL A 96 -5.60 4.49 6.71
C VAL A 96 -5.23 3.89 8.07
N LEU A 97 -3.98 3.97 8.49
CA LEU A 97 -3.52 3.53 9.81
C LEU A 97 -3.74 4.62 10.84
N ASN A 98 -3.99 4.23 12.10
CA ASN A 98 -3.95 5.20 13.19
C ASN A 98 -2.50 5.64 13.49
N ALA A 99 -2.33 6.68 14.31
CA ALA A 99 -1.02 7.28 14.58
C ALA A 99 -0.02 6.27 15.16
N ASP A 100 -0.44 5.41 16.07
CA ASP A 100 0.42 4.41 16.72
C ASP A 100 0.83 3.31 15.74
N GLN A 101 -0.11 2.82 14.93
CA GLN A 101 0.16 1.83 13.88
C GLN A 101 1.13 2.39 12.85
N TYR A 102 0.91 3.61 12.40
CA TYR A 102 1.78 4.24 11.40
C TYR A 102 3.19 4.48 11.97
N ALA A 103 3.31 4.94 13.22
CA ALA A 103 4.61 5.13 13.86
C ALA A 103 5.40 3.82 13.95
N SER A 104 4.72 2.71 14.25
CA SER A 104 5.33 1.38 14.28
C SER A 104 5.82 0.95 12.90
N GLU A 105 5.01 1.14 11.86
CA GLU A 105 5.38 0.83 10.47
C GLU A 105 6.53 1.71 9.98
N GLU A 106 6.53 2.99 10.34
CA GLU A 106 7.61 3.92 9.98
C GLU A 106 8.94 3.50 10.61
N ALA A 107 8.92 3.09 11.88
CA ALA A 107 10.12 2.60 12.58
C ALA A 107 10.65 1.31 11.92
N SER A 108 9.74 0.38 11.59
CA SER A 108 10.08 -0.85 10.87
C SER A 108 10.65 -0.56 9.49
N TYR A 109 10.10 0.43 8.79
CA TYR A 109 10.58 0.84 7.47
C TYR A 109 12.02 1.37 7.53
N LYS A 110 12.34 2.21 8.50
CA LYS A 110 13.70 2.74 8.67
C LYS A 110 14.71 1.63 8.89
N GLN A 111 14.37 0.64 9.72
CA GLN A 111 15.21 -0.53 9.94
C GLN A 111 15.35 -1.35 8.66
N TRP A 112 14.26 -1.56 7.95
CA TRP A 112 14.23 -2.29 6.70
C TRP A 112 15.13 -1.65 5.63
N VAL A 113 15.12 -0.33 5.50
CA VAL A 113 16.01 0.41 4.58
C VAL A 113 17.48 0.13 4.91
N GLN A 114 17.84 0.15 6.19
CA GLN A 114 19.21 -0.16 6.63
C GLN A 114 19.61 -1.58 6.28
N GLU A 115 18.72 -2.54 6.50
CA GLU A 115 18.96 -3.95 6.17
C GLU A 115 19.11 -4.15 4.66
N ARG A 116 18.29 -3.49 3.87
CA ARG A 116 18.37 -3.51 2.41
C ARG A 116 19.73 -2.99 1.94
N ASP A 117 20.11 -1.81 2.40
CA ASP A 117 21.32 -1.14 1.95
C ASP A 117 22.59 -1.91 2.41
N SER A 118 22.58 -2.46 3.62
CA SER A 118 23.65 -3.33 4.11
C SER A 118 23.75 -4.63 3.32
N GLY A 119 22.62 -5.23 2.98
CA GLY A 119 22.57 -6.43 2.14
C GLY A 119 23.11 -6.17 0.75
N ALA A 120 22.80 -5.01 0.18
CA ALA A 120 23.31 -4.60 -1.13
C ALA A 120 24.84 -4.40 -1.12
N GLU A 121 25.38 -3.79 -0.07
CA GLU A 121 26.83 -3.66 0.11
C GLU A 121 27.52 -5.00 0.21
N ASN A 122 26.94 -5.93 0.99
CA ASN A 122 27.49 -7.27 1.14
C ASN A 122 27.46 -8.05 -0.19
N ALA A 123 26.39 -7.91 -0.97
CA ALA A 123 26.29 -8.53 -2.29
C ALA A 123 27.38 -7.99 -3.23
N ALA A 124 27.65 -6.70 -3.19
CA ALA A 124 28.72 -6.08 -4.00
C ALA A 124 30.11 -6.55 -3.62
N LYS A 125 30.37 -6.87 -2.35
CA LYS A 125 31.68 -7.33 -1.88
C LYS A 125 32.07 -8.71 -2.41
N GLU A 126 31.13 -9.50 -2.88
CA GLU A 126 31.38 -10.84 -3.42
C GLU A 126 31.90 -10.82 -4.86
N THR A 127 31.96 -9.66 -5.49
CA THR A 127 32.45 -9.49 -6.86
C THR A 127 33.64 -8.56 -6.90
N GLU A 128 34.50 -8.68 -7.93
CA GLU A 128 35.71 -7.86 -8.09
C GLU A 128 35.53 -6.73 -9.13
N ASP A 129 34.73 -6.96 -10.15
CA ASP A 129 34.48 -6.01 -11.24
C ASP A 129 33.50 -4.91 -10.81
N ASP A 130 33.81 -3.65 -11.12
CA ASP A 130 32.96 -2.51 -10.71
C ASP A 130 31.52 -2.59 -11.25
N THR A 131 31.34 -2.96 -12.51
CA THR A 131 30.01 -3.11 -13.10
C THR A 131 29.27 -4.27 -12.43
N ALA A 132 29.94 -5.38 -12.19
CA ALA A 132 29.37 -6.54 -11.50
C ALA A 132 28.98 -6.20 -10.05
N LYS A 133 29.77 -5.38 -9.35
CA LYS A 133 29.46 -4.90 -8.00
C LYS A 133 28.18 -4.07 -7.99
N GLN A 134 28.05 -3.12 -8.92
CA GLN A 134 26.87 -2.28 -9.04
C GLN A 134 25.64 -3.12 -9.40
N LEU A 135 25.79 -4.06 -10.33
CA LEU A 135 24.71 -4.96 -10.71
C LEU A 135 24.24 -5.81 -9.52
N ALA A 136 25.16 -6.38 -8.75
CA ALA A 136 24.86 -7.16 -7.56
C ALA A 136 24.12 -6.30 -6.52
N SER A 137 24.58 -5.07 -6.29
CA SER A 137 23.94 -4.13 -5.37
C SER A 137 22.52 -3.80 -5.78
N TYR A 138 22.30 -3.40 -7.03
CA TYR A 138 20.96 -3.05 -7.54
C TYR A 138 20.03 -4.24 -7.65
N SER A 139 20.54 -5.41 -8.03
CA SER A 139 19.75 -6.66 -8.05
C SER A 139 19.23 -7.01 -6.66
N PHE A 140 20.06 -6.86 -5.64
CA PHE A 140 19.67 -7.07 -4.25
C PHE A 140 18.60 -6.07 -3.83
N LYS A 141 18.83 -4.78 -4.06
CA LYS A 141 17.88 -3.72 -3.71
C LYS A 141 16.53 -3.91 -4.41
N GLN A 142 16.56 -4.23 -5.69
CA GLN A 142 15.37 -4.46 -6.50
C GLN A 142 14.53 -5.62 -5.95
N SER A 143 15.13 -6.78 -5.72
CA SER A 143 14.44 -7.95 -5.18
C SER A 143 13.92 -7.71 -3.76
N TYR A 144 14.72 -7.08 -2.93
CA TYR A 144 14.37 -6.80 -1.54
C TYR A 144 13.20 -5.82 -1.45
N THR A 145 13.21 -4.78 -2.27
CA THR A 145 12.15 -3.77 -2.34
C THR A 145 10.85 -4.35 -2.92
N LYS A 146 10.96 -5.14 -4.00
CA LYS A 146 9.82 -5.85 -4.60
C LYS A 146 9.11 -6.73 -3.55
N THR A 147 9.87 -7.54 -2.83
CA THR A 147 9.33 -8.42 -1.78
C THR A 147 8.60 -7.62 -0.72
N HIS A 148 9.14 -6.47 -0.34
CA HIS A 148 8.50 -5.60 0.65
C HIS A 148 7.18 -4.98 0.14
N CYS A 149 7.12 -4.61 -1.14
CA CYS A 149 5.88 -4.15 -1.77
C CYS A 149 4.78 -5.21 -1.69
N TYR A 150 5.09 -6.46 -1.98
CA TYR A 150 4.14 -7.57 -1.85
C TYR A 150 3.67 -7.75 -0.40
N LYS A 151 4.58 -7.64 0.54
CA LYS A 151 4.24 -7.71 1.97
C LYS A 151 3.28 -6.60 2.38
N LEU A 152 3.52 -5.36 1.95
CA LEU A 152 2.61 -4.24 2.22
C LEU A 152 1.25 -4.43 1.56
N LEU A 153 1.22 -4.98 0.34
CA LEU A 153 -0.04 -5.27 -0.34
C LEU A 153 -0.92 -6.22 0.47
N ASP A 154 -0.32 -7.25 1.08
CA ASP A 154 -1.02 -8.20 1.94
C ASP A 154 -1.60 -7.52 3.19
N LEU A 155 -0.94 -6.49 3.72
CA LEU A 155 -1.45 -5.71 4.86
C LEU A 155 -2.65 -4.83 4.50
N MET A 156 -2.93 -4.64 3.22
CA MET A 156 -4.04 -3.81 2.73
C MET A 156 -5.35 -4.57 2.55
N ASN A 157 -5.39 -5.82 2.91
CA ASN A 157 -6.60 -6.66 2.84
C ASN A 157 -7.67 -6.29 3.89
#